data_bc8b0bc07011fff5666113baa30df994
#
_entry.id   bc8b0bc07011fff5666113baa30df994
#
_cell.length_a   1.000
_cell.length_b   1.000
_cell.length_c   1.000
_cell.angle_alpha   90.00
_cell.angle_beta   90.00
_cell.angle_gamma   90.00
#
_symmetry.space_group_name_H-M   'P 1'
#
loop_
_entity.id
_entity.type
_entity.pdbx_description
1 polymer ?
#
loop_
_entity_poly.entity_id
_entity_poly.type
_entity_poly.pdbx_seq_one_letter_code
_entity_poly.pdbx_strand_id
1 'polypeptide(L)'
;MQPLVLLLAFLLPPRAEAGKIIGGHEAKPHSRPYMVFVQILVKETMKMCGGALVREDFVLTAAHCWGSSISVTLGAHNIQKRERTQQVIPVRRAIPHPDFNHNNMSNDIMLLELARKAKQTVAVRPLSLPWSKAQGDSGSPLICKNVIQGIVSYGRTDRTPPAAYTKVSSFLPWIKKTMKSL
;
A
#
# COMPACT_ATOMS: atom_id res chain seq x y z
N MET A 1 -32.68 24.78 48.69
CA MET A 1 -32.92 24.43 47.30
C MET A 1 -31.55 24.26 46.64
N GLN A 2 -31.06 23.03 46.41
CA GLN A 2 -29.80 22.76 45.73
C GLN A 2 -30.05 22.67 44.23
N PRO A 3 -29.26 23.30 43.36
CA PRO A 3 -29.36 23.10 41.93
C PRO A 3 -28.78 21.74 41.54
N LEU A 4 -29.59 20.94 40.88
CA LEU A 4 -29.27 19.66 40.30
C LEU A 4 -28.36 19.90 39.10
N VAL A 5 -27.04 19.69 39.24
CA VAL A 5 -26.09 19.73 38.12
C VAL A 5 -26.25 18.45 37.32
N LEU A 6 -26.97 18.54 36.19
CA LEU A 6 -27.04 17.48 35.19
C LEU A 6 -25.66 17.35 34.52
N LEU A 7 -24.89 16.34 34.93
CA LEU A 7 -23.70 15.88 34.22
C LEU A 7 -24.15 15.19 32.93
N LEU A 8 -24.23 15.93 31.81
CA LEU A 8 -24.31 15.34 30.47
C LEU A 8 -22.95 14.70 30.18
N ALA A 9 -22.82 13.42 30.49
CA ALA A 9 -21.76 12.59 29.96
C ALA A 9 -21.98 12.50 28.46
N PHE A 10 -21.26 13.30 27.68
CA PHE A 10 -21.10 13.10 26.25
C PHE A 10 -20.42 11.74 26.05
N LEU A 11 -21.22 10.73 25.76
CA LEU A 11 -20.74 9.48 25.18
C LEU A 11 -20.22 9.82 23.78
N LEU A 12 -18.96 10.23 23.71
CA LEU A 12 -18.25 10.28 22.44
C LEU A 12 -18.29 8.86 21.87
N PRO A 13 -18.78 8.66 20.64
CA PRO A 13 -18.69 7.35 20.03
C PRO A 13 -17.21 6.95 20.00
N PRO A 14 -16.89 5.66 20.26
CA PRO A 14 -15.52 5.21 20.19
C PRO A 14 -14.98 5.61 18.82
N ARG A 15 -13.83 6.30 18.81
CA ARG A 15 -13.14 6.62 17.55
C ARG A 15 -13.07 5.34 16.76
N ALA A 16 -13.74 5.32 15.61
CA ALA A 16 -13.61 4.23 14.66
C ALA A 16 -12.13 4.15 14.32
N GLU A 17 -11.44 3.13 14.85
CA GLU A 17 -10.07 2.80 14.48
C GLU A 17 -10.07 2.39 13.00
N ALA A 18 -9.93 3.38 12.12
CA ALA A 18 -9.82 3.12 10.69
C ALA A 18 -8.55 2.32 10.45
N GLY A 19 -8.69 1.09 9.96
CA GLY A 19 -7.55 0.33 9.46
C GLY A 19 -7.19 -0.95 10.22
N LYS A 20 -7.94 -1.38 11.22
CA LYS A 20 -7.63 -2.63 11.92
C LYS A 20 -8.07 -3.85 11.13
N ILE A 21 -7.13 -4.69 10.70
CA ILE A 21 -7.42 -6.02 10.12
C ILE A 21 -8.01 -6.89 11.24
N ILE A 22 -9.10 -7.59 10.97
CA ILE A 22 -9.72 -8.51 11.94
C ILE A 22 -8.69 -9.59 12.35
N GLY A 23 -8.35 -9.64 13.63
CA GLY A 23 -7.31 -10.52 14.16
C GLY A 23 -5.86 -10.10 13.84
N GLY A 24 -5.67 -8.94 13.21
CA GLY A 24 -4.36 -8.38 12.94
C GLY A 24 -3.77 -7.64 14.14
N HIS A 25 -2.46 -7.50 14.15
CA HIS A 25 -1.70 -6.74 15.13
C HIS A 25 -0.88 -5.66 14.42
N GLU A 26 -0.67 -4.54 15.09
CA GLU A 26 0.25 -3.51 14.63
C GLU A 26 1.66 -4.10 14.49
N ALA A 27 2.28 -3.89 13.32
CA ALA A 27 3.64 -4.35 13.08
C ALA A 27 4.62 -3.53 13.93
N LYS A 28 5.70 -4.16 14.40
CA LYS A 28 6.78 -3.44 15.09
C LYS A 28 7.33 -2.34 14.16
N PRO A 29 7.67 -1.14 14.68
CA PRO A 29 8.21 -0.06 13.86
C PRO A 29 9.35 -0.54 12.96
N HIS A 30 9.26 -0.19 11.67
CA HIS A 30 10.23 -0.51 10.62
C HIS A 30 10.54 -2.00 10.41
N SER A 31 9.73 -2.93 10.97
CA SER A 31 9.89 -4.37 10.75
C SER A 31 9.50 -4.82 9.32
N ARG A 32 8.90 -3.93 8.55
CA ARG A 32 8.48 -4.14 7.14
C ARG A 32 9.07 -3.03 6.24
N PRO A 33 10.40 -2.97 6.03
CA PRO A 33 11.08 -1.83 5.41
C PRO A 33 10.78 -1.64 3.91
N TYR A 34 10.10 -2.59 3.31
CA TYR A 34 9.61 -2.54 1.92
C TYR A 34 8.23 -1.90 1.78
N MET A 35 7.50 -1.68 2.87
CA MET A 35 6.15 -1.10 2.81
C MET A 35 6.19 0.32 2.32
N VAL A 36 5.24 0.63 1.43
CA VAL A 36 5.09 1.93 0.79
C VAL A 36 3.68 2.43 1.02
N PHE A 37 3.55 3.65 1.50
CA PHE A 37 2.31 4.40 1.49
C PHE A 37 2.22 5.19 0.19
N VAL A 38 1.16 4.97 -0.59
CA VAL A 38 0.94 5.58 -1.91
C VAL A 38 -0.19 6.60 -1.79
N GLN A 39 0.10 7.86 -2.06
CA GLN A 39 -0.86 8.95 -2.13
C GLN A 39 -1.16 9.27 -3.59
N ILE A 40 -2.45 9.35 -3.93
CA ILE A 40 -2.92 9.45 -5.31
C ILE A 40 -3.91 10.60 -5.40
N LEU A 41 -3.66 11.53 -6.32
CA LEU A 41 -4.62 12.59 -6.65
C LEU A 41 -5.52 12.13 -7.80
N VAL A 42 -6.82 12.14 -7.57
CA VAL A 42 -7.84 11.83 -8.59
C VAL A 42 -8.90 12.93 -8.56
N LYS A 43 -8.98 13.77 -9.60
CA LYS A 43 -9.98 14.85 -9.67
C LYS A 43 -10.11 15.63 -8.35
N GLU A 44 -9.02 16.18 -7.84
CA GLU A 44 -8.95 16.95 -6.59
C GLU A 44 -9.19 16.15 -5.29
N THR A 45 -9.48 14.85 -5.38
CA THR A 45 -9.63 13.98 -4.23
C THR A 45 -8.37 13.18 -3.98
N MET A 46 -7.89 13.18 -2.73
CA MET A 46 -6.77 12.35 -2.31
C MET A 46 -7.25 10.94 -1.97
N LYS A 47 -6.70 9.95 -2.66
CA LYS A 47 -6.85 8.52 -2.36
C LYS A 47 -5.56 7.95 -1.80
N MET A 48 -5.66 6.83 -1.11
CA MET A 48 -4.54 6.16 -0.47
C MET A 48 -4.53 4.68 -0.84
N CYS A 49 -3.34 4.19 -1.15
CA CYS A 49 -3.08 2.76 -1.37
C CYS A 49 -1.81 2.33 -0.62
N GLY A 50 -1.62 1.03 -0.52
CA GLY A 50 -0.36 0.43 -0.15
C GLY A 50 0.48 0.07 -1.37
N GLY A 51 1.74 -0.30 -1.14
CA GLY A 51 2.63 -0.84 -2.15
C GLY A 51 3.85 -1.49 -1.55
N ALA A 52 4.70 -2.06 -2.38
CA ALA A 52 5.97 -2.63 -1.99
C ALA A 52 7.12 -2.08 -2.84
N LEU A 53 8.17 -1.61 -2.20
CA LEU A 53 9.42 -1.31 -2.87
C LEU A 53 10.05 -2.63 -3.37
N VAL A 54 10.19 -2.81 -4.68
CA VAL A 54 10.74 -4.03 -5.30
C VAL A 54 12.10 -3.82 -5.95
N ARG A 55 12.46 -2.57 -6.19
CA ARG A 55 13.78 -2.07 -6.59
C ARG A 55 13.92 -0.65 -6.04
N GLU A 56 15.12 -0.12 -5.89
CA GLU A 56 15.35 1.22 -5.32
C GLU A 56 14.54 2.34 -6.00
N ASP A 57 14.17 2.15 -7.26
CA ASP A 57 13.45 3.09 -8.10
C ASP A 57 12.08 2.57 -8.57
N PHE A 58 11.63 1.39 -8.09
CA PHE A 58 10.33 0.82 -8.44
C PHE A 58 9.51 0.36 -7.24
N VAL A 59 8.23 0.76 -7.25
CA VAL A 59 7.20 0.28 -6.33
C VAL A 59 6.18 -0.54 -7.10
N LEU A 60 5.79 -1.68 -6.55
CA LEU A 60 4.70 -2.51 -7.05
C LEU A 60 3.44 -2.24 -6.25
N THR A 61 2.31 -2.02 -6.93
CA THR A 61 0.99 -1.74 -6.34
C THR A 61 -0.13 -2.24 -7.27
N ALA A 62 -1.39 -2.01 -6.91
CA ALA A 62 -2.53 -2.34 -7.75
C ALA A 62 -2.77 -1.26 -8.83
N ALA A 63 -3.25 -1.68 -10.01
CA ALA A 63 -3.52 -0.76 -11.12
C ALA A 63 -4.70 0.18 -10.83
N HIS A 64 -5.68 -0.24 -10.02
CA HIS A 64 -6.77 0.64 -9.59
C HIS A 64 -6.31 1.82 -8.72
N CYS A 65 -5.09 1.79 -8.22
CA CYS A 65 -4.43 2.88 -7.49
C CYS A 65 -3.85 3.95 -8.43
N TRP A 66 -4.30 4.02 -9.66
CA TRP A 66 -3.88 5.01 -10.63
C TRP A 66 -4.55 6.37 -10.41
N GLY A 67 -3.86 7.46 -10.80
CA GLY A 67 -4.38 8.82 -10.75
C GLY A 67 -3.51 9.83 -11.50
N SER A 68 -3.89 11.09 -11.48
CA SER A 68 -3.22 12.17 -12.20
C SER A 68 -1.87 12.56 -11.61
N SER A 69 -1.70 12.39 -10.32
CA SER A 69 -0.43 12.62 -9.62
C SER A 69 -0.29 11.59 -8.50
N ILE A 70 0.90 11.01 -8.38
CA ILE A 70 1.19 9.98 -7.38
C ILE A 70 2.49 10.34 -6.66
N SER A 71 2.49 10.22 -5.35
CA SER A 71 3.69 10.26 -4.52
C SER A 71 3.72 9.07 -3.57
N VAL A 72 4.92 8.67 -3.17
CA VAL A 72 5.12 7.57 -2.24
C VAL A 72 5.84 8.05 -0.99
N THR A 73 5.46 7.47 0.15
CA THR A 73 6.19 7.64 1.41
C THR A 73 6.73 6.27 1.85
N LEU A 74 8.05 6.20 1.97
CA LEU A 74 8.82 5.05 2.42
C LEU A 74 9.31 5.28 3.85
N GLY A 75 9.55 4.20 4.61
CA GLY A 75 10.16 4.27 5.94
C GLY A 75 9.28 4.89 7.03
N ALA A 76 7.98 5.04 6.78
CA ALA A 76 7.01 5.48 7.77
C ALA A 76 6.54 4.30 8.62
N HIS A 77 6.46 4.49 9.94
CA HIS A 77 5.67 3.64 10.82
C HIS A 77 4.28 4.26 11.00
N ASN A 78 4.22 5.54 11.27
CA ASN A 78 2.97 6.29 11.36
C ASN A 78 2.98 7.45 10.36
N ILE A 79 2.16 7.34 9.32
CA ILE A 79 2.05 8.36 8.25
C ILE A 79 1.45 9.70 8.71
N GLN A 80 0.78 9.73 9.87
CA GLN A 80 0.24 10.96 10.47
C GLN A 80 1.31 11.73 11.25
N LYS A 81 2.45 11.12 11.52
CA LYS A 81 3.58 11.74 12.24
C LYS A 81 4.74 11.95 11.29
N ARG A 82 5.46 13.05 11.48
CA ARG A 82 6.70 13.31 10.74
C ARG A 82 7.85 12.54 11.40
N GLU A 83 8.35 11.50 10.72
CA GLU A 83 9.43 10.65 11.22
C GLU A 83 10.71 10.90 10.40
N ARG A 84 11.88 10.87 11.06
CA ARG A 84 13.18 11.07 10.38
C ARG A 84 13.53 9.97 9.37
N THR A 85 12.88 8.81 9.48
CA THR A 85 13.06 7.65 8.60
C THR A 85 12.30 7.77 7.29
N GLN A 86 11.35 8.71 7.21
CA GLN A 86 10.49 8.87 6.04
C GLN A 86 11.24 9.45 4.85
N GLN A 87 10.95 8.88 3.68
CA GLN A 87 11.37 9.39 2.39
C GLN A 87 10.12 9.59 1.52
N VAL A 88 9.77 10.84 1.23
CA VAL A 88 8.70 11.17 0.29
C VAL A 88 9.33 11.35 -1.08
N ILE A 89 8.83 10.58 -2.06
CA ILE A 89 9.36 10.58 -3.44
C ILE A 89 8.19 10.68 -4.42
N PRO A 90 8.20 11.67 -5.34
CA PRO A 90 7.24 11.72 -6.43
C PRO A 90 7.40 10.51 -7.36
N VAL A 91 6.30 10.08 -7.97
CA VAL A 91 6.31 9.07 -9.03
C VAL A 91 6.53 9.78 -10.37
N ARG A 92 7.52 9.31 -11.14
CA ARG A 92 7.82 9.80 -12.50
C ARG A 92 6.86 9.22 -13.51
N ARG A 93 6.59 7.91 -13.43
CA ARG A 93 5.67 7.18 -14.30
C ARG A 93 4.90 6.14 -13.51
N ALA A 94 3.59 6.11 -13.73
CA ALA A 94 2.71 5.03 -13.32
C ALA A 94 2.48 4.12 -14.53
N ILE A 95 2.78 2.83 -14.41
CA ILE A 95 2.78 1.85 -15.50
C ILE A 95 1.83 0.72 -15.09
N PRO A 96 0.51 0.87 -15.34
CA PRO A 96 -0.44 -0.22 -15.13
C PRO A 96 -0.16 -1.34 -16.13
N HIS A 97 -0.58 -2.57 -15.78
CA HIS A 97 -0.53 -3.67 -16.74
C HIS A 97 -1.37 -3.33 -17.98
N PRO A 98 -0.90 -3.55 -19.22
CA PRO A 98 -1.62 -3.13 -20.43
C PRO A 98 -3.02 -3.75 -20.54
N ASP A 99 -3.20 -4.97 -20.01
CA ASP A 99 -4.49 -5.67 -20.02
C ASP A 99 -5.28 -5.47 -18.73
N PHE A 100 -5.00 -4.42 -17.96
CA PHE A 100 -5.81 -4.11 -16.77
C PHE A 100 -7.24 -3.76 -17.16
N ASN A 101 -8.21 -4.42 -16.55
CA ASN A 101 -9.62 -4.20 -16.81
C ASN A 101 -10.35 -3.71 -15.56
N HIS A 102 -10.82 -2.47 -15.60
CA HIS A 102 -11.55 -1.84 -14.50
C HIS A 102 -12.89 -2.50 -14.14
N ASN A 103 -13.55 -3.17 -15.12
CA ASN A 103 -14.89 -3.72 -14.88
C ASN A 103 -14.85 -5.00 -14.05
N ASN A 104 -13.84 -5.82 -14.26
CA ASN A 104 -13.70 -7.12 -13.58
C ASN A 104 -12.44 -7.21 -12.72
N MET A 105 -11.66 -6.13 -12.62
CA MET A 105 -10.41 -6.04 -11.87
C MET A 105 -9.35 -7.09 -12.27
N SER A 106 -9.41 -7.60 -13.51
CA SER A 106 -8.38 -8.51 -14.00
C SER A 106 -7.08 -7.77 -14.29
N ASN A 107 -5.94 -8.43 -14.05
CA ASN A 107 -4.59 -7.87 -14.20
C ASN A 107 -4.35 -6.59 -13.38
N ASP A 108 -4.95 -6.52 -12.20
CA ASP A 108 -4.87 -5.37 -11.30
C ASP A 108 -3.49 -5.28 -10.64
N ILE A 109 -2.52 -4.85 -11.44
CA ILE A 109 -1.12 -4.68 -11.04
C ILE A 109 -0.49 -3.49 -11.78
N MET A 110 0.33 -2.71 -11.09
CA MET A 110 0.98 -1.51 -11.60
C MET A 110 2.39 -1.37 -11.04
N LEU A 111 3.33 -0.93 -11.86
CA LEU A 111 4.63 -0.45 -11.45
C LEU A 111 4.64 1.08 -11.36
N LEU A 112 5.22 1.60 -10.29
CA LEU A 112 5.49 3.03 -10.13
C LEU A 112 7.00 3.24 -10.23
N GLU A 113 7.44 3.95 -11.27
CA GLU A 113 8.81 4.42 -11.39
C GLU A 113 8.97 5.70 -10.57
N LEU A 114 9.89 5.68 -9.62
CA LEU A 114 10.17 6.82 -8.75
C LEU A 114 10.99 7.89 -9.47
N ALA A 115 10.77 9.16 -9.16
CA ALA A 115 11.52 10.28 -9.74
C ALA A 115 13.01 10.28 -9.32
N ARG A 116 13.35 9.61 -8.23
CA ARG A 116 14.71 9.34 -7.77
C ARG A 116 14.77 8.01 -7.03
N LYS A 117 15.94 7.39 -6.97
CA LYS A 117 16.15 6.18 -6.17
C LYS A 117 15.88 6.43 -4.69
N ALA A 118 15.21 5.49 -4.05
CA ALA A 118 15.08 5.46 -2.60
C ALA A 118 16.44 5.15 -1.96
N LYS A 119 16.79 5.87 -0.90
CA LYS A 119 17.98 5.58 -0.12
C LYS A 119 17.71 4.36 0.77
N GLN A 120 18.49 3.30 0.63
CA GLN A 120 18.38 2.14 1.51
C GLN A 120 18.83 2.50 2.93
N THR A 121 18.00 2.10 3.89
CA THR A 121 18.22 2.30 5.34
C THR A 121 17.67 1.09 6.10
N VAL A 122 17.78 1.09 7.42
CA VAL A 122 17.11 0.08 8.25
C VAL A 122 15.58 0.09 8.04
N ALA A 123 15.00 1.29 7.78
CA ALA A 123 13.56 1.48 7.60
C ALA A 123 13.10 1.40 6.13
N VAL A 124 14.03 1.34 5.16
CA VAL A 124 13.73 1.32 3.71
C VAL A 124 14.62 0.31 3.00
N ARG A 125 14.05 -0.80 2.55
CA ARG A 125 14.74 -1.85 1.78
C ARG A 125 13.80 -2.48 0.76
N PRO A 126 14.27 -2.78 -0.46
CA PRO A 126 13.49 -3.52 -1.44
C PRO A 126 13.14 -4.94 -0.97
N LEU A 127 11.99 -5.42 -1.43
CA LEU A 127 11.52 -6.78 -1.24
C LEU A 127 11.76 -7.61 -2.49
N SER A 128 12.24 -8.84 -2.33
CA SER A 128 12.45 -9.74 -3.46
C SER A 128 11.15 -10.14 -4.14
N LEU A 129 11.18 -10.27 -5.47
CA LEU A 129 10.09 -10.82 -6.27
C LEU A 129 9.98 -12.35 -6.07
N PRO A 130 8.83 -12.99 -6.33
CA PRO A 130 8.39 -14.21 -5.67
C PRO A 130 8.99 -15.53 -6.13
N TRP A 131 8.90 -16.50 -5.18
CA TRP A 131 8.95 -17.95 -5.44
C TRP A 131 7.82 -18.74 -4.73
N SER A 132 6.93 -18.17 -3.90
CA SER A 132 5.78 -18.85 -3.25
C SER A 132 4.76 -17.92 -2.53
N LYS A 133 3.61 -18.41 -2.03
CA LYS A 133 2.32 -17.72 -1.71
C LYS A 133 2.12 -17.18 -0.28
N ALA A 134 1.31 -16.11 -0.07
CA ALA A 134 0.65 -15.64 1.18
C ALA A 134 -0.25 -14.36 1.09
N GLN A 135 -0.88 -13.81 2.12
CA GLN A 135 -2.06 -12.89 2.17
C GLN A 135 -1.86 -11.43 2.72
N GLY A 136 -2.70 -10.40 2.33
CA GLY A 136 -2.57 -8.99 2.73
C GLY A 136 -3.64 -7.97 2.23
N ASP A 137 -3.50 -6.63 2.39
CA ASP A 137 -4.45 -5.53 2.11
C ASP A 137 -4.30 -4.82 0.74
N SER A 138 -5.36 -4.09 0.22
CA SER A 138 -5.44 -3.49 -1.14
C SER A 138 -4.22 -2.70 -1.58
N GLY A 139 -3.63 -3.08 -2.72
CA GLY A 139 -2.37 -2.57 -3.22
C GLY A 139 -1.17 -2.96 -2.36
N SER A 140 -1.42 -3.38 -1.12
CA SER A 140 -0.40 -3.85 -0.19
C SER A 140 0.14 -5.21 -0.60
N PRO A 141 1.41 -5.49 -0.32
CA PRO A 141 2.02 -6.75 -0.68
C PRO A 141 1.56 -7.87 0.26
N LEU A 142 1.25 -8.97 -0.34
CA LEU A 142 1.07 -10.26 0.26
C LEU A 142 2.43 -10.97 0.35
N ILE A 143 2.95 -11.25 1.55
CA ILE A 143 4.34 -11.69 1.73
C ILE A 143 4.44 -13.03 2.43
N CYS A 144 5.31 -13.91 1.88
CA CYS A 144 5.72 -15.15 2.53
C CYS A 144 7.24 -15.31 2.45
N LYS A 145 7.85 -15.70 3.55
CA LYS A 145 9.31 -15.88 3.64
C LYS A 145 10.11 -14.72 3.02
N ASN A 146 9.71 -13.49 3.36
CA ASN A 146 10.30 -12.24 2.88
C ASN A 146 10.29 -12.04 1.35
N VAL A 147 9.29 -12.65 0.66
CA VAL A 147 9.09 -12.54 -0.80
C VAL A 147 7.65 -12.13 -1.07
N ILE A 148 7.43 -11.17 -1.98
CA ILE A 148 6.10 -10.72 -2.37
C ILE A 148 5.39 -11.79 -3.21
N GLN A 149 4.16 -12.15 -2.87
CA GLN A 149 3.37 -13.19 -3.53
C GLN A 149 2.19 -12.63 -4.29
N GLY A 150 1.56 -11.64 -3.72
CA GLY A 150 0.37 -11.03 -4.27
C GLY A 150 0.30 -9.55 -3.98
N ILE A 151 -0.56 -8.87 -4.72
CA ILE A 151 -0.99 -7.51 -4.48
C ILE A 151 -2.49 -7.57 -4.20
N VAL A 152 -2.94 -6.96 -3.11
CA VAL A 152 -4.37 -6.92 -2.80
C VAL A 152 -5.07 -6.06 -3.84
N SER A 153 -6.03 -6.67 -4.53
CA SER A 153 -6.84 -6.01 -5.55
C SER A 153 -8.13 -5.46 -4.94
N TYR A 154 -9.01 -6.32 -4.46
CA TYR A 154 -10.26 -5.89 -3.84
C TYR A 154 -10.72 -6.86 -2.77
N GLY A 155 -11.63 -6.40 -1.90
CA GLY A 155 -12.26 -7.19 -0.86
C GLY A 155 -13.64 -6.63 -0.53
N ARG A 156 -14.32 -7.22 0.44
CA ARG A 156 -15.58 -6.71 0.95
C ARG A 156 -15.37 -5.40 1.71
N THR A 157 -16.33 -4.51 1.62
CA THR A 157 -16.31 -3.21 2.34
C THR A 157 -16.31 -3.37 3.85
N ASP A 158 -16.88 -4.46 4.35
CA ASP A 158 -16.90 -4.84 5.76
C ASP A 158 -15.60 -5.51 6.22
N ARG A 159 -14.60 -5.67 5.31
CA ARG A 159 -13.29 -6.28 5.55
C ARG A 159 -13.32 -7.74 5.96
N THR A 160 -14.45 -8.44 5.74
CA THR A 160 -14.54 -9.88 5.94
C THR A 160 -14.01 -10.63 4.71
N PRO A 161 -13.46 -11.84 4.86
CA PRO A 161 -13.11 -12.69 3.74
C PRO A 161 -14.34 -13.01 2.85
N PRO A 162 -14.14 -13.26 1.54
CA PRO A 162 -12.86 -13.36 0.84
C PRO A 162 -12.34 -12.02 0.32
N ALA A 163 -11.01 -11.92 0.15
CA ALA A 163 -10.36 -10.85 -0.59
C ALA A 163 -9.67 -11.42 -1.85
N ALA A 164 -9.63 -10.62 -2.91
CA ALA A 164 -8.99 -10.98 -4.16
C ALA A 164 -7.56 -10.41 -4.23
N TYR A 165 -6.66 -11.18 -4.78
CA TYR A 165 -5.24 -10.85 -4.88
C TYR A 165 -4.72 -11.08 -6.29
N THR A 166 -3.97 -10.13 -6.82
CA THR A 166 -3.21 -10.31 -8.05
C THR A 166 -1.96 -11.13 -7.75
N LYS A 167 -1.84 -12.31 -8.35
CA LYS A 167 -0.72 -13.25 -8.14
C LYS A 167 0.53 -12.74 -8.85
N VAL A 168 1.49 -12.16 -8.12
CA VAL A 168 2.69 -11.50 -8.68
C VAL A 168 3.53 -12.45 -9.55
N SER A 169 3.63 -13.73 -9.21
CA SER A 169 4.39 -14.70 -10.01
C SER A 169 3.90 -14.84 -11.46
N SER A 170 2.62 -14.59 -11.72
CA SER A 170 2.04 -14.62 -13.08
C SER A 170 2.48 -13.44 -13.94
N PHE A 171 2.95 -12.37 -13.31
CA PHE A 171 3.34 -11.11 -13.98
C PHE A 171 4.85 -10.88 -14.01
N LEU A 172 5.66 -11.83 -13.55
CA LEU A 172 7.12 -11.70 -13.52
C LEU A 172 7.76 -11.37 -14.87
N PRO A 173 7.33 -11.96 -16.00
CA PRO A 173 7.88 -11.60 -17.31
C PRO A 173 7.65 -10.11 -17.63
N TRP A 174 6.43 -9.61 -17.41
CA TRP A 174 6.08 -8.22 -17.61
C TRP A 174 6.85 -7.29 -16.66
N ILE A 175 6.87 -7.59 -15.36
CA ILE A 175 7.59 -6.81 -14.35
C ILE A 175 9.08 -6.68 -14.72
N LYS A 176 9.74 -7.81 -15.01
CA LYS A 176 11.17 -7.83 -15.37
C LYS A 176 11.46 -7.08 -16.65
N LYS A 177 10.62 -7.27 -17.70
CA LYS A 177 10.74 -6.56 -18.97
C LYS A 177 10.61 -5.05 -18.75
N THR A 178 9.57 -4.61 -18.06
CA THR A 178 9.30 -3.18 -17.79
C THR A 178 10.43 -2.54 -17.01
N MET A 179 10.87 -3.17 -15.92
CA MET A 179 11.98 -2.62 -15.11
C MET A 179 13.33 -2.62 -15.82
N LYS A 180 13.53 -3.47 -16.84
CA LYS A 180 14.78 -3.52 -17.62
C LYS A 180 14.80 -2.47 -18.74
N SER A 181 13.64 -2.10 -19.27
CA SER A 181 13.52 -1.15 -20.39
C SER A 181 13.55 0.32 -19.95
N LEU A 182 13.62 0.58 -18.68
CA LEU A 182 13.62 1.90 -18.04
C LEU A 182 14.83 2.08 -17.15
#